data_e78df13cc3c36c61b463d29cf31e92c8
#
_entry.id   e78df13cc3c36c61b463d29cf31e92c8
#
_cell.length_a   1.000
_cell.length_b   1.000
_cell.length_c   1.000
_cell.angle_alpha   90.00
_cell.angle_beta   90.00
_cell.angle_gamma   90.00
#
_symmetry.space_group_name_H-M   'P 1'
#
loop_
_entity.id
_entity.type
_entity.pdbx_description
1 polymer ?
#
loop_
_entity_poly.entity_id
_entity_poly.type
_entity_poly.pdbx_seq_one_letter_code
_entity_poly.pdbx_strand_id
1 'polypeptide(L)'
;MDIQGLVDGLHDNAMGIEGLPLGGLRTRAARREHYQVADQHPDNAFVHMILKLGHGRDEETKKAFGEAIFKALCELLEPVSSTSPLAISFEIQEIDAVLTWKKNNLRDYMAKRQN
;
A
#
# COMPACT_ATOMS: atom_id res chain seq x y z
N MET A 1 16.07 -5.07 5.64
CA MET A 1 14.77 -4.34 5.79
C MET A 1 13.71 -5.28 6.35
N ASP A 2 12.98 -4.81 7.33
CA ASP A 2 11.85 -5.54 7.91
C ASP A 2 10.61 -5.34 7.04
N ILE A 3 10.38 -6.27 6.12
CA ILE A 3 9.26 -6.19 5.17
C ILE A 3 7.91 -6.39 5.89
N GLN A 4 7.84 -7.30 6.86
CA GLN A 4 6.59 -7.50 7.59
C GLN A 4 6.23 -6.26 8.41
N GLY A 5 7.21 -5.60 9.02
CA GLY A 5 6.99 -4.33 9.72
C GLY A 5 6.48 -3.23 8.80
N LEU A 6 6.99 -3.17 7.57
CA LEU A 6 6.49 -2.24 6.56
C LEU A 6 5.02 -2.54 6.21
N VAL A 7 4.69 -3.80 5.98
CA VAL A 7 3.30 -4.22 5.69
C VAL A 7 2.39 -3.87 6.86
N ASP A 8 2.80 -4.18 8.08
CA ASP A 8 2.02 -3.90 9.28
C ASP A 8 1.77 -2.40 9.45
N GLY A 9 2.80 -1.58 9.28
CA GLY A 9 2.68 -0.13 9.42
C GLY A 9 1.79 0.50 8.35
N LEU A 10 1.90 0.05 7.11
CA LEU A 10 1.03 0.52 6.02
C LEU A 10 -0.43 0.10 6.25
N HIS A 11 -0.65 -1.11 6.68
CA HIS A 11 -1.99 -1.62 6.96
C HIS A 11 -2.64 -0.85 8.10
N ASP A 12 -1.92 -0.63 9.20
CA ASP A 12 -2.39 0.16 10.32
C ASP A 12 -2.75 1.59 9.90
N ASN A 13 -1.92 2.21 9.09
CA ASN A 13 -2.19 3.54 8.57
C ASN A 13 -3.48 3.56 7.74
N ALA A 14 -3.63 2.60 6.83
CA ALA A 14 -4.80 2.51 5.96
C ALA A 14 -6.09 2.24 6.75
N MET A 15 -6.01 1.43 7.82
CA MET A 15 -7.16 1.18 8.69
C MET A 15 -7.70 2.46 9.33
N GLY A 16 -6.84 3.45 9.56
CA GLY A 16 -7.22 4.73 10.15
C GLY A 16 -7.76 5.75 9.14
N ILE A 17 -7.74 5.46 7.84
CA ILE A 17 -8.23 6.37 6.82
C ILE A 17 -9.74 6.20 6.65
N GLU A 18 -10.48 7.27 6.96
CA GLU A 18 -11.93 7.29 6.76
C GLU A 18 -12.26 7.15 5.28
N GLY A 19 -13.20 6.28 4.96
CA GLY A 19 -13.61 6.01 3.58
C GLY A 19 -12.94 4.81 2.93
N LEU A 20 -11.93 4.21 3.57
CA LEU A 20 -11.38 2.94 3.14
C LEU A 20 -12.04 1.80 3.92
N PRO A 21 -12.83 0.93 3.25
CA PRO A 21 -13.54 -0.13 3.96
C PRO A 21 -12.58 -1.20 4.47
N LEU A 22 -12.62 -1.44 5.78
CA LEU A 22 -11.73 -2.38 6.45
C LEU A 22 -11.87 -3.81 5.90
N GLY A 23 -13.09 -4.25 5.63
CA GLY A 23 -13.34 -5.61 5.14
C GLY A 23 -12.75 -5.93 3.78
N GLY A 24 -12.45 -4.90 2.99
CA GLY A 24 -11.80 -5.05 1.69
C GLY A 24 -10.31 -4.74 1.70
N LEU A 25 -9.76 -4.33 2.85
CA LEU A 25 -8.36 -3.92 2.94
C LEU A 25 -7.45 -5.13 3.03
N ARG A 26 -6.53 -5.23 2.07
CA ARG A 26 -5.51 -6.28 2.03
C ARG A 26 -4.18 -5.64 1.67
N THR A 27 -3.15 -5.95 2.45
CA THR A 27 -1.81 -5.41 2.25
C THR A 27 -0.83 -6.56 2.14
N ARG A 28 0.02 -6.52 1.12
CA ARG A 28 1.06 -7.53 0.92
C ARG A 28 2.27 -6.89 0.29
N ALA A 29 3.42 -7.51 0.48
CA ALA A 29 4.65 -7.13 -0.17
C ALA A 29 5.33 -8.36 -0.78
N ALA A 30 5.97 -8.16 -1.91
CA ALA A 30 6.77 -9.19 -2.57
C ALA A 30 8.17 -8.63 -2.79
N ARG A 31 9.17 -9.32 -2.25
CA ARG A 31 10.56 -8.97 -2.49
C ARG A 31 11.00 -9.55 -3.82
N ARG A 32 11.66 -8.69 -4.63
CA ARG A 32 12.25 -9.12 -5.90
C ARG A 32 13.73 -9.42 -5.71
N GLU A 33 14.18 -10.53 -6.29
CA GLU A 33 15.59 -10.94 -6.20
C GLU A 33 16.38 -10.59 -7.47
N HIS A 34 15.70 -10.44 -8.59
CA HIS A 34 16.32 -10.17 -9.89
C HIS A 34 15.88 -8.80 -10.39
N TYR A 35 16.77 -7.84 -10.33
CA TYR A 35 16.48 -6.46 -10.72
C TYR A 35 17.75 -5.69 -11.03
N GLN A 36 17.60 -4.56 -11.69
CA GLN A 36 18.63 -3.54 -11.85
C GLN A 36 18.01 -2.16 -11.62
N VAL A 37 18.78 -1.24 -11.07
CA VAL A 37 18.33 0.10 -10.74
C VAL A 37 19.34 1.13 -11.23
N ALA A 38 18.88 2.06 -12.06
CA ALA A 38 19.63 3.21 -12.54
C ALA A 38 21.01 2.86 -13.12
N ASP A 39 22.09 3.31 -12.47
CA ASP A 39 23.46 3.07 -12.90
C ASP A 39 24.03 1.71 -12.50
N GLN A 40 23.18 0.81 -12.02
CA GLN A 40 23.50 -0.56 -11.64
C GLN A 40 24.35 -0.72 -10.38
N HIS A 41 24.55 0.35 -9.63
CA HIS A 41 25.27 0.23 -8.36
C HIS A 41 24.54 -0.77 -7.44
N PRO A 42 25.26 -1.72 -6.79
CA PRO A 42 24.61 -2.78 -6.00
C PRO A 42 23.81 -2.28 -4.79
N ASP A 43 24.10 -1.09 -4.28
CA ASP A 43 23.36 -0.51 -3.17
C ASP A 43 22.06 0.15 -3.59
N ASN A 44 21.85 0.36 -4.88
CA ASN A 44 20.61 0.96 -5.37
C ASN A 44 19.43 0.03 -5.14
N ALA A 45 18.36 0.59 -4.60
CA ALA A 45 17.15 -0.17 -4.35
C ALA A 45 15.91 0.67 -4.71
N PHE A 46 14.77 0.02 -4.82
CA PHE A 46 13.52 0.73 -5.00
C PHE A 46 12.37 0.02 -4.33
N VAL A 47 11.38 0.79 -3.93
CA VAL A 47 10.09 0.31 -3.46
C VAL A 47 9.02 0.96 -4.33
N HIS A 48 8.20 0.16 -4.95
CA HIS A 48 7.04 0.62 -5.70
C HIS A 48 5.78 0.07 -5.06
N MET A 49 4.86 0.95 -4.71
CA MET A 49 3.59 0.58 -4.10
C MET A 49 2.43 0.90 -5.03
N ILE A 50 1.45 0.04 -5.05
CA ILE A 50 0.21 0.25 -5.79
C ILE A 50 -0.95 0.09 -4.81
N LEU A 51 -1.85 1.07 -4.79
CA LEU A 51 -3.12 0.97 -4.12
C LEU A 51 -4.21 0.76 -5.17
N LYS A 52 -4.88 -0.39 -5.12
CA LYS A 52 -6.03 -0.66 -5.98
C LYS A 52 -7.30 -0.29 -5.25
N LEU A 53 -8.05 0.64 -5.80
CA LEU A 53 -9.31 1.13 -5.24
C LEU A 53 -10.48 0.75 -6.15
N GLY A 54 -11.63 0.45 -5.54
CA GLY A 54 -12.88 0.38 -6.28
C GLY A 54 -13.20 1.73 -6.93
N HIS A 55 -13.89 1.68 -8.06
CA HIS A 55 -14.30 2.89 -8.77
C HIS A 55 -15.35 3.70 -7.98
N GLY A 56 -15.57 4.94 -8.37
CA GLY A 56 -16.67 5.76 -7.89
C GLY A 56 -16.27 6.90 -6.95
N ARG A 57 -15.02 6.96 -6.48
CA ARG A 57 -14.53 8.07 -5.68
C ARG A 57 -14.07 9.19 -6.60
N ASP A 58 -14.28 10.44 -6.16
CA ASP A 58 -13.78 11.58 -6.93
C ASP A 58 -12.26 11.71 -6.82
N GLU A 59 -11.70 12.56 -7.68
CA GLU A 59 -10.25 12.73 -7.77
C GLU A 59 -9.66 13.33 -6.50
N GLU A 60 -10.36 14.25 -5.86
CA GLU A 60 -9.90 14.86 -4.60
C GLU A 60 -9.81 13.84 -3.47
N THR A 61 -10.80 12.97 -3.37
CA THR A 61 -10.80 11.89 -2.36
C THR A 61 -9.65 10.93 -2.59
N LYS A 62 -9.44 10.51 -3.84
CA LYS A 62 -8.33 9.62 -4.18
C LYS A 62 -6.98 10.26 -3.90
N LYS A 63 -6.84 11.55 -4.21
CA LYS A 63 -5.62 12.29 -3.95
C LYS A 63 -5.33 12.40 -2.45
N ALA A 64 -6.35 12.65 -1.64
CA ALA A 64 -6.20 12.69 -0.18
C ALA A 64 -5.76 11.34 0.38
N PHE A 65 -6.33 10.23 -0.09
CA PHE A 65 -5.88 8.89 0.29
C PHE A 65 -4.42 8.69 -0.09
N GLY A 66 -4.06 9.06 -1.31
CA GLY A 66 -2.70 8.89 -1.82
C GLY A 66 -1.68 9.68 -1.03
N GLU A 67 -1.97 10.91 -0.69
CA GLU A 67 -1.07 11.76 0.09
C GLU A 67 -0.84 11.19 1.50
N ALA A 68 -1.90 10.72 2.16
CA ALA A 68 -1.80 10.13 3.49
C ALA A 68 -0.98 8.84 3.47
N ILE A 69 -1.21 7.98 2.48
CA ILE A 69 -0.52 6.69 2.37
C ILE A 69 0.94 6.89 1.97
N PHE A 70 1.21 7.79 1.02
CA PHE A 70 2.58 8.05 0.60
C PHE A 70 3.42 8.64 1.72
N LYS A 71 2.84 9.54 2.51
CA LYS A 71 3.51 10.07 3.70
C LYS A 71 3.90 8.96 4.66
N ALA A 72 2.98 8.05 4.93
CA ALA A 72 3.25 6.90 5.80
C ALA A 72 4.34 6.00 5.23
N LEU A 73 4.28 5.73 3.92
CA LEU A 73 5.30 4.91 3.24
C LEU A 73 6.69 5.53 3.38
N CYS A 74 6.81 6.84 3.14
CA CYS A 74 8.09 7.53 3.26
C CYS A 74 8.60 7.54 4.71
N GLU A 75 7.72 7.74 5.68
CA GLU A 75 8.10 7.70 7.09
C GLU A 75 8.60 6.32 7.53
N LEU A 76 7.92 5.27 7.09
CA LEU A 76 8.30 3.89 7.40
C LEU A 76 9.63 3.50 6.75
N LEU A 77 9.95 4.07 5.60
CA LEU A 77 11.18 3.78 4.87
C LEU A 77 12.33 4.74 5.21
N GLU A 78 12.11 5.74 6.05
CA GLU A 78 13.13 6.72 6.43
C GLU A 78 14.40 6.08 6.99
N PRO A 79 14.35 5.04 7.85
CA PRO A 79 15.59 4.40 8.32
C PRO A 79 16.44 3.82 7.19
N VAL A 80 15.84 3.44 6.08
CA VAL A 80 16.56 2.95 4.91
C VAL A 80 17.03 4.11 4.03
N SER A 81 16.11 5.03 3.68
CA SER A 81 16.42 6.11 2.75
C SER A 81 17.44 7.10 3.29
N SER A 82 17.56 7.23 4.61
CA SER A 82 18.55 8.13 5.23
C SER A 82 19.97 7.58 5.16
N THR A 83 20.15 6.30 4.88
CA THR A 83 21.47 5.64 4.89
C THR A 83 21.83 4.93 3.58
N SER A 84 20.90 4.80 2.65
CA SER A 84 21.10 4.04 1.41
C SER A 84 20.34 4.66 0.25
N PRO A 85 20.81 4.48 -0.99
CA PRO A 85 20.05 4.93 -2.17
C PRO A 85 18.73 4.15 -2.29
N LEU A 86 17.62 4.87 -2.29
CA LEU A 86 16.29 4.23 -2.36
C LEU A 86 15.33 5.11 -3.17
N ALA A 87 14.80 4.56 -4.25
CA ALA A 87 13.71 5.18 -4.98
C ALA A 87 12.38 4.68 -4.42
N ILE A 88 11.50 5.62 -4.10
CA ILE A 88 10.17 5.29 -3.57
C ILE A 88 9.14 5.86 -4.54
N SER A 89 8.22 5.02 -4.97
CA SER A 89 7.12 5.46 -5.83
C SER A 89 5.81 4.80 -5.41
N PHE A 90 4.71 5.49 -5.70
CA PHE A 90 3.38 5.05 -5.33
C PHE A 90 2.38 5.54 -6.35
N GLU A 91 1.46 4.68 -6.73
CA GLU A 91 0.36 5.06 -7.60
C GLU A 91 -0.95 4.41 -7.16
N ILE A 92 -2.05 5.05 -7.52
CA ILE A 92 -3.40 4.52 -7.30
C ILE A 92 -3.93 4.03 -8.64
N GLN A 93 -4.45 2.80 -8.64
CA GLN A 93 -5.14 2.21 -9.79
C GLN A 93 -6.58 1.94 -9.42
N GLU A 94 -7.52 2.34 -10.26
CA GLU A 94 -8.90 1.97 -10.07
C GLU A 94 -9.16 0.56 -10.61
N ILE A 95 -9.91 -0.21 -9.83
CA ILE A 95 -10.36 -1.53 -10.27
C ILE A 95 -11.46 -1.30 -11.31
N ASP A 96 -11.43 -2.09 -12.39
CA ASP A 96 -12.45 -1.98 -13.45
C ASP A 96 -13.86 -2.08 -12.87
N ALA A 97 -14.74 -1.18 -13.31
CA ALA A 97 -16.10 -1.09 -12.77
C ALA A 97 -16.97 -2.30 -13.13
N VAL A 98 -16.65 -2.96 -14.24
CA VAL A 98 -17.45 -4.05 -14.80
C VAL A 98 -16.72 -5.38 -14.73
N LEU A 99 -15.44 -5.39 -15.09
CA LEU A 99 -14.65 -6.63 -15.24
C LEU A 99 -13.91 -6.97 -13.95
N THR A 100 -14.64 -7.05 -12.86
CA THR A 100 -14.14 -7.47 -11.57
C THR A 100 -15.19 -8.31 -10.85
N TRP A 101 -14.74 -9.37 -10.21
CA TRP A 101 -15.61 -10.27 -9.45
C TRP A 101 -14.98 -10.46 -8.08
N LYS A 102 -15.82 -10.52 -7.06
CA LYS A 102 -15.36 -10.74 -5.71
C LYS A 102 -16.39 -11.52 -4.90
N LYS A 103 -15.87 -12.28 -3.95
CA LYS A 103 -16.67 -12.94 -2.93
C LYS A 103 -15.90 -12.80 -1.62
N ASN A 104 -16.49 -12.12 -0.65
CA ASN A 104 -15.80 -11.77 0.59
C ASN A 104 -16.77 -11.88 1.77
N ASN A 105 -16.45 -12.77 2.68
CA ASN A 105 -17.23 -12.97 3.91
C ASN A 105 -16.49 -12.48 5.16
N LEU A 106 -15.42 -11.71 4.99
CA LEU A 106 -14.60 -11.25 6.14
C LEU A 106 -15.41 -10.39 7.11
N ARG A 107 -16.31 -9.56 6.60
CA ARG A 107 -17.11 -8.68 7.46
C ARG A 107 -17.97 -9.45 8.45
N ASP A 108 -18.52 -10.58 8.04
CA ASP A 108 -19.33 -11.43 8.91
C ASP A 108 -18.48 -11.98 10.05
N TYR A 109 -17.28 -12.43 9.75
CA TYR A 109 -16.35 -12.93 10.75
C TYR A 109 -15.80 -11.84 11.65
N MET A 110 -15.52 -10.66 11.10
CA MET A 110 -15.06 -9.51 11.88
C MET A 110 -16.11 -9.10 12.91
N ALA A 111 -17.38 -9.06 12.54
CA ALA A 111 -18.48 -8.74 13.44
C ALA A 111 -18.55 -9.74 14.61
N LYS A 112 -18.33 -11.02 14.33
CA LYS A 112 -18.32 -12.06 15.39
C LYS A 112 -17.15 -11.91 16.35
N ARG A 113 -16.01 -11.41 15.88
CA ARG A 113 -14.79 -11.24 16.69
C ARG A 113 -14.84 -10.03 17.62
N GLN A 114 -15.76 -9.12 17.39
CA GLN A 114 -15.89 -7.90 18.19
C GLN A 114 -16.69 -8.09 19.48
N ASN A 115 -17.23 -9.25 19.71
CA ASN A 115 -18.03 -9.55 20.90
C ASN A 115 -17.19 -10.15 22.03
#